data_b2a0e17a928af9b2d3b842dbbb54640e
#
_entry.id   b2a0e17a928af9b2d3b842dbbb54640e
#
_cell.length_a   1.000
_cell.length_b   1.000
_cell.length_c   1.000
_cell.angle_alpha   90.00
_cell.angle_beta   90.00
_cell.angle_gamma   90.00
#
_symmetry.space_group_name_H-M   'P 1'
#
loop_
_entity.id
_entity.type
_entity.pdbx_description
1 polymer ?
#
loop_
_entity_poly.entity_id
_entity_poly.type
_entity_poly.pdbx_seq_one_letter_code
_entity_poly.pdbx_strand_id
1 'polypeptide(L)'
;PTTQGSDALRQSIAGWIGRRYGVPAPDAATQVLPVNGSREALFAFAQTVVDRARPHAKVVCPNPFYQIYEGAALLAGAQPVYLNTVAHTGFAMEWAELPESTWREVQLVYVCSPGNPTGKVIRNELTRIAEAQP
;
A
#
# COMPACT_ATOMS: atom_id res chain seq x y z
N PRO A 1 -21.98 -15.26 10.01
CA PRO A 1 -21.15 -14.75 8.91
C PRO A 1 -19.73 -15.27 9.05
N THR A 2 -19.12 -15.68 7.95
CA THR A 2 -17.72 -16.12 7.96
C THR A 2 -16.82 -14.90 8.02
N THR A 3 -15.74 -14.94 8.79
CA THR A 3 -14.77 -13.85 8.92
C THR A 3 -14.05 -13.51 7.60
N GLN A 4 -14.02 -14.46 6.67
CA GLN A 4 -13.38 -14.34 5.36
C GLN A 4 -14.33 -13.91 4.24
N GLY A 5 -15.59 -13.61 4.54
CA GLY A 5 -16.62 -13.41 3.52
C GLY A 5 -17.07 -14.71 2.84
N SER A 6 -18.02 -14.63 1.91
CA SER A 6 -18.49 -15.80 1.18
C SER A 6 -17.51 -16.22 0.09
N ASP A 7 -17.40 -17.53 -0.15
CA ASP A 7 -16.54 -18.07 -1.21
C ASP A 7 -16.96 -17.57 -2.59
N ALA A 8 -18.27 -17.46 -2.84
CA ALA A 8 -18.79 -16.93 -4.10
C ALA A 8 -18.34 -15.50 -4.38
N LEU A 9 -18.32 -14.64 -3.36
CA LEU A 9 -17.84 -13.26 -3.48
C LEU A 9 -16.35 -13.24 -3.77
N ARG A 10 -15.54 -14.00 -3.04
CA ARG A 10 -14.09 -14.08 -3.25
C ARG A 10 -13.72 -14.58 -4.64
N GLN A 11 -14.41 -15.62 -5.11
CA GLN A 11 -14.24 -16.15 -6.48
C GLN A 11 -14.62 -15.11 -7.54
N SER A 12 -15.73 -14.38 -7.33
CA SER A 12 -16.16 -13.33 -8.24
C SER A 12 -15.13 -12.19 -8.33
N ILE A 13 -14.54 -11.77 -7.19
CA ILE A 13 -13.48 -10.77 -7.13
C ILE A 13 -12.24 -11.27 -7.87
N ALA A 14 -11.77 -12.49 -7.59
CA ALA A 14 -10.61 -13.08 -8.23
C ALA A 14 -10.76 -13.13 -9.75
N GLY A 15 -11.90 -13.62 -10.23
CA GLY A 15 -12.22 -13.68 -11.65
C GLY A 15 -12.29 -12.28 -12.29
N TRP A 16 -12.85 -11.29 -11.58
CA TRP A 16 -12.88 -9.91 -12.07
C TRP A 16 -11.48 -9.32 -12.22
N ILE A 17 -10.59 -9.52 -11.24
CA ILE A 17 -9.20 -9.06 -11.28
C ILE A 17 -8.49 -9.63 -12.51
N GLY A 18 -8.59 -10.96 -12.71
CA GLY A 18 -7.98 -11.61 -13.86
C GLY A 18 -8.43 -11.01 -15.20
N ARG A 19 -9.75 -10.85 -15.38
CA ARG A 19 -10.32 -10.25 -16.61
C ARG A 19 -9.98 -8.78 -16.78
N ARG A 20 -10.01 -8.00 -15.69
CA ARG A 20 -9.81 -6.54 -15.74
C ARG A 20 -8.38 -6.16 -16.09
N TYR A 21 -7.41 -6.91 -15.59
CA TYR A 21 -5.99 -6.58 -15.70
C TYR A 21 -5.20 -7.52 -16.62
N GLY A 22 -5.81 -8.58 -17.15
CA GLY A 22 -5.14 -9.54 -18.03
C GLY A 22 -4.05 -10.34 -17.32
N VAL A 23 -4.20 -10.55 -16.01
CA VAL A 23 -3.26 -11.30 -15.18
C VAL A 23 -3.88 -12.63 -14.74
N PRO A 24 -3.08 -13.63 -14.31
CA PRO A 24 -3.64 -14.81 -13.66
C PRO A 24 -4.55 -14.41 -12.51
N ALA A 25 -5.75 -15.00 -12.43
CA ALA A 25 -6.65 -14.72 -11.34
C ALA A 25 -6.00 -15.11 -10.00
N PRO A 26 -6.07 -14.25 -8.96
CA PRO A 26 -5.57 -14.62 -7.65
C PRO A 26 -6.34 -15.82 -7.07
N ASP A 27 -5.71 -16.59 -6.21
CA ASP A 27 -6.38 -17.65 -5.48
C ASP A 27 -7.42 -17.03 -4.52
N ALA A 28 -8.69 -17.31 -4.77
CA ALA A 28 -9.80 -16.77 -3.99
C ALA A 28 -9.76 -17.21 -2.51
N ALA A 29 -9.14 -18.34 -2.20
CA ALA A 29 -9.07 -18.85 -0.85
C ALA A 29 -8.02 -18.16 0.02
N THR A 30 -6.88 -17.79 -0.57
CA THR A 30 -5.70 -17.34 0.17
C THR A 30 -5.27 -15.90 -0.15
N GLN A 31 -5.73 -15.32 -1.29
CA GLN A 31 -5.29 -14.03 -1.78
C GLN A 31 -6.40 -12.97 -1.89
N VAL A 32 -7.63 -13.32 -1.49
CA VAL A 32 -8.77 -12.40 -1.54
C VAL A 32 -9.46 -12.35 -0.19
N LEU A 33 -9.48 -11.16 0.41
CA LEU A 33 -10.17 -10.89 1.66
C LEU A 33 -11.12 -9.70 1.50
N PRO A 34 -12.44 -9.91 1.43
CA PRO A 34 -13.41 -8.83 1.47
C PRO A 34 -13.35 -8.06 2.79
N VAL A 35 -13.48 -6.76 2.72
CA VAL A 35 -13.42 -5.87 3.88
C VAL A 35 -14.62 -4.91 3.89
N ASN A 36 -14.95 -4.35 5.05
CA ASN A 36 -16.07 -3.43 5.22
C ASN A 36 -15.77 -2.00 4.79
N GLY A 37 -14.60 -1.76 4.25
CA GLY A 37 -14.15 -0.46 3.76
C GLY A 37 -12.63 -0.40 3.64
N SER A 38 -12.14 0.42 2.71
CA SER A 38 -10.70 0.56 2.47
C SER A 38 -9.97 1.23 3.64
N ARG A 39 -10.64 2.11 4.40
CA ARG A 39 -10.06 2.77 5.56
C ARG A 39 -9.67 1.73 6.63
N GLU A 40 -10.60 0.87 6.99
CA GLU A 40 -10.40 -0.19 7.97
C GLU A 40 -9.37 -1.20 7.50
N ALA A 41 -9.41 -1.54 6.20
CA ALA A 41 -8.45 -2.46 5.59
C ALA A 41 -7.02 -1.91 5.64
N LEU A 42 -6.81 -0.66 5.23
CA LEU A 42 -5.49 -0.01 5.26
C LEU A 42 -4.93 0.09 6.68
N PHE A 43 -5.80 0.40 7.65
CA PHE A 43 -5.43 0.43 9.06
C PHE A 43 -5.04 -0.96 9.56
N ALA A 44 -5.91 -1.95 9.40
CA ALA A 44 -5.69 -3.32 9.86
C ALA A 44 -4.46 -3.96 9.21
N PHE A 45 -4.23 -3.67 7.93
CA PHE A 45 -3.06 -4.18 7.22
C PHE A 45 -1.75 -3.70 7.87
N ALA A 46 -1.62 -2.41 8.17
CA ALA A 46 -0.45 -1.89 8.88
C ALA A 46 -0.25 -2.55 10.24
N GLN A 47 -1.35 -2.75 11.02
CA GLN A 47 -1.27 -3.42 12.32
C GLN A 47 -0.80 -4.88 12.21
N THR A 48 -1.00 -5.49 11.04
CA THR A 48 -0.66 -6.90 10.79
C THR A 48 0.77 -7.07 10.28
N VAL A 49 1.23 -6.18 9.40
CA VAL A 49 2.52 -6.36 8.69
C VAL A 49 3.68 -5.64 9.37
N VAL A 50 3.42 -4.60 10.17
CA VAL A 50 4.49 -3.88 10.88
C VAL A 50 4.92 -4.68 12.10
N ASP A 51 6.18 -5.11 12.09
CA ASP A 51 6.81 -5.77 13.22
C ASP A 51 7.31 -4.74 14.23
N ARG A 52 6.61 -4.64 15.34
CA ARG A 52 6.94 -3.72 16.46
C ARG A 52 8.22 -4.07 17.18
N ALA A 53 8.71 -5.29 17.03
CA ALA A 53 9.97 -5.72 17.67
C ALA A 53 11.21 -5.21 16.91
N ARG A 54 11.05 -4.84 15.65
CA ARG A 54 12.13 -4.22 14.87
C ARG A 54 12.30 -2.76 15.25
N PRO A 55 13.48 -2.36 15.72
CA PRO A 55 13.75 -0.95 16.02
C PRO A 55 13.66 -0.11 14.72
N HIS A 56 13.21 1.12 14.87
CA HIS A 56 13.16 2.10 13.79
C HIS A 56 12.26 1.71 12.59
N ALA A 57 11.26 0.84 12.82
CA ALA A 57 10.29 0.50 11.77
C ALA A 57 9.71 1.77 11.11
N LYS A 58 9.73 1.83 9.78
CA LYS A 58 9.25 2.96 9.00
C LYS A 58 8.12 2.56 8.04
N VAL A 59 7.20 3.50 7.83
CA VAL A 59 6.12 3.40 6.84
C VAL A 59 6.20 4.60 5.93
N VAL A 60 6.36 4.38 4.63
CA VAL A 60 6.43 5.45 3.64
C VAL A 60 5.03 5.83 3.19
N CYS A 61 4.75 7.13 3.18
CA CYS A 61 3.47 7.71 2.77
C CYS A 61 3.69 8.80 1.70
N PRO A 62 2.84 8.89 0.68
CA PRO A 62 2.82 10.07 -0.19
C PRO A 62 2.40 11.30 0.62
N ASN A 63 2.85 12.50 0.26
CA ASN A 63 2.38 13.74 0.87
C ASN A 63 2.01 14.77 -0.22
N PRO A 64 0.75 15.26 -0.30
CA PRO A 64 -0.35 15.00 0.64
C PRO A 64 -0.86 13.56 0.61
N PHE A 65 -1.45 13.12 1.72
CA PHE A 65 -1.85 11.73 1.92
C PHE A 65 -3.28 11.60 2.50
N TYR A 66 -3.81 10.39 2.36
CA TYR A 66 -5.02 10.03 3.09
C TYR A 66 -4.67 9.79 4.57
N GLN A 67 -5.26 10.55 5.47
CA GLN A 67 -4.91 10.62 6.90
C GLN A 67 -4.75 9.26 7.60
N ILE A 68 -5.39 8.20 7.07
CA ILE A 68 -5.30 6.87 7.67
C ILE A 68 -3.89 6.29 7.60
N TYR A 69 -3.07 6.67 6.60
CA TYR A 69 -1.72 6.13 6.44
C TYR A 69 -0.83 6.49 7.62
N GLU A 70 -0.83 7.76 8.01
CA GLU A 70 -0.08 8.24 9.18
C GLU A 70 -0.59 7.62 10.47
N GLY A 71 -1.92 7.68 10.71
CA GLY A 71 -2.52 7.10 11.90
C GLY A 71 -2.26 5.61 12.04
N ALA A 72 -2.32 4.86 10.93
CA ALA A 72 -2.02 3.43 10.91
C ALA A 72 -0.55 3.16 11.23
N ALA A 73 0.39 3.93 10.66
CA ALA A 73 1.81 3.80 10.93
C ALA A 73 2.14 4.05 12.42
N LEU A 74 1.66 5.17 12.97
CA LEU A 74 1.90 5.55 14.36
C LEU A 74 1.33 4.51 15.35
N LEU A 75 0.10 4.05 15.13
CA LEU A 75 -0.54 3.05 15.99
C LEU A 75 0.06 1.65 15.82
N ALA A 76 0.67 1.36 14.67
CA ALA A 76 1.48 0.16 14.47
C ALA A 76 2.87 0.25 15.12
N GLY A 77 3.24 1.40 15.71
CA GLY A 77 4.54 1.60 16.35
C GLY A 77 5.66 1.94 15.35
N ALA A 78 5.33 2.32 14.12
CA ALA A 78 6.29 2.72 13.12
C ALA A 78 6.37 4.25 12.99
N GLN A 79 7.49 4.73 12.48
CA GLN A 79 7.68 6.14 12.12
C GLN A 79 7.18 6.37 10.68
N PRO A 80 6.22 7.30 10.45
CA PRO A 80 5.85 7.69 9.11
C PRO A 80 6.98 8.50 8.45
N VAL A 81 7.25 8.21 7.19
CA VAL A 81 8.20 8.91 6.32
C VAL A 81 7.43 9.42 5.11
N TYR A 82 7.56 10.71 4.82
CA TYR A 82 6.75 11.35 3.78
C TYR A 82 7.57 11.59 2.52
N LEU A 83 7.01 11.20 1.36
CA LEU A 83 7.48 11.60 0.04
C LEU A 83 6.56 12.68 -0.52
N ASN A 84 7.09 13.88 -0.71
CA ASN A 84 6.31 15.01 -1.20
C ASN A 84 5.98 14.83 -2.69
N THR A 85 4.70 14.87 -3.01
CA THR A 85 4.21 14.86 -4.39
C THR A 85 3.84 16.29 -4.78
N VAL A 86 4.70 16.94 -5.54
CA VAL A 86 4.61 18.37 -5.84
C VAL A 86 4.40 18.63 -7.33
N ALA A 87 3.95 19.83 -7.67
CA ALA A 87 3.58 20.16 -9.05
C ALA A 87 4.76 20.03 -10.04
N HIS A 88 5.97 20.41 -9.63
CA HIS A 88 7.14 20.36 -10.53
C HIS A 88 7.59 18.94 -10.88
N THR A 89 7.24 17.92 -10.06
CA THR A 89 7.45 16.50 -10.36
C THR A 89 6.23 15.86 -11.03
N GLY A 90 5.21 16.66 -11.40
CA GLY A 90 3.93 16.17 -11.89
C GLY A 90 3.21 15.30 -10.87
N PHE A 91 3.40 15.59 -9.58
CA PHE A 91 2.86 14.85 -8.45
C PHE A 91 3.30 13.38 -8.39
N ALA A 92 4.46 13.05 -8.95
CA ALA A 92 5.08 11.74 -8.77
C ALA A 92 5.73 11.63 -7.38
N MET A 93 5.83 10.41 -6.87
CA MET A 93 6.64 10.11 -5.69
C MET A 93 8.09 9.92 -6.13
N GLU A 94 8.98 10.77 -5.63
CA GLU A 94 10.41 10.72 -5.95
C GLU A 94 11.13 9.72 -5.03
N TRP A 95 11.07 8.45 -5.38
CA TRP A 95 11.63 7.36 -4.57
C TRP A 95 13.12 7.49 -4.28
N ALA A 96 13.87 8.13 -5.20
CA ALA A 96 15.30 8.39 -5.06
C ALA A 96 15.64 9.40 -3.96
N GLU A 97 14.65 10.15 -3.44
CA GLU A 97 14.85 11.04 -2.30
C GLU A 97 15.05 10.28 -0.99
N LEU A 98 14.62 9.01 -0.92
CA LEU A 98 14.81 8.18 0.25
C LEU A 98 16.19 7.52 0.23
N PRO A 99 17.06 7.81 1.21
CA PRO A 99 18.36 7.17 1.30
C PRO A 99 18.21 5.67 1.57
N GLU A 100 19.19 4.89 1.13
CA GLU A 100 19.20 3.43 1.32
C GLU A 100 19.06 3.02 2.80
N SER A 101 19.65 3.80 3.71
CA SER A 101 19.51 3.57 5.15
C SER A 101 18.04 3.64 5.61
N THR A 102 17.24 4.52 5.01
CA THR A 102 15.80 4.58 5.29
C THR A 102 15.08 3.36 4.72
N TRP A 103 15.40 2.97 3.48
CA TRP A 103 14.79 1.79 2.87
C TRP A 103 14.96 0.50 3.66
N ARG A 104 16.11 0.31 4.28
CA ARG A 104 16.39 -0.87 5.14
C ARG A 104 15.49 -0.98 6.37
N GLU A 105 14.88 0.13 6.79
CA GLU A 105 13.97 0.21 7.94
C GLU A 105 12.48 0.27 7.52
N VAL A 106 12.20 0.41 6.21
CA VAL A 106 10.83 0.45 5.68
C VAL A 106 10.21 -0.94 5.74
N GLN A 107 9.02 -1.02 6.31
CA GLN A 107 8.23 -2.25 6.40
C GLN A 107 6.94 -2.18 5.58
N LEU A 108 6.49 -0.97 5.26
CA LEU A 108 5.27 -0.76 4.49
C LEU A 108 5.40 0.52 3.67
N VAL A 109 4.88 0.49 2.45
CA VAL A 109 4.73 1.66 1.59
C VAL A 109 3.27 1.79 1.19
N TYR A 110 2.67 2.94 1.48
CA TYR A 110 1.36 3.28 0.96
C TYR A 110 1.46 3.95 -0.40
N VAL A 111 0.73 3.42 -1.37
CA VAL A 111 0.65 3.95 -2.73
C VAL A 111 -0.81 4.06 -3.13
N CYS A 112 -1.18 5.15 -3.78
CA CYS A 112 -2.54 5.38 -4.26
C CYS A 112 -2.53 5.78 -5.74
N SER A 113 -3.22 5.02 -6.57
CA SER A 113 -3.37 5.32 -7.99
C SER A 113 -4.80 5.04 -8.47
N PRO A 114 -5.54 6.05 -8.94
CA PRO A 114 -5.20 7.49 -8.95
C PRO A 114 -4.95 8.04 -7.55
N GLY A 115 -4.00 8.96 -7.41
CA GLY A 115 -3.60 9.54 -6.13
C GLY A 115 -4.70 10.39 -5.50
N ASN A 116 -4.89 10.27 -4.19
CA ASN A 116 -5.74 11.16 -3.42
C ASN A 116 -4.86 12.11 -2.59
N PRO A 117 -4.93 13.44 -2.77
CA PRO A 117 -5.93 14.21 -3.56
C PRO A 117 -5.49 14.59 -4.98
N THR A 118 -4.28 14.25 -5.43
CA THR A 118 -3.66 14.81 -6.63
C THR A 118 -4.25 14.33 -7.96
N GLY A 119 -4.92 13.18 -7.98
CA GLY A 119 -5.41 12.53 -9.19
C GLY A 119 -4.31 11.87 -10.04
N LYS A 120 -3.05 11.90 -9.61
CA LYS A 120 -1.92 11.32 -10.34
C LYS A 120 -2.12 9.82 -10.54
N VAL A 121 -2.00 9.38 -11.80
CA VAL A 121 -1.98 7.94 -12.14
C VAL A 121 -0.53 7.47 -12.20
N ILE A 122 -0.21 6.46 -11.39
CA ILE A 122 1.08 5.77 -11.40
C ILE A 122 1.04 4.76 -12.55
N ARG A 123 2.08 4.73 -13.40
CA ARG A 123 2.16 3.80 -14.53
C ARG A 123 3.25 2.75 -14.34
N ASN A 124 4.51 3.14 -14.39
CA ASN A 124 5.65 2.21 -14.35
C ASN A 124 6.53 2.35 -13.11
N GLU A 125 6.17 3.25 -12.19
CA GLU A 125 7.00 3.56 -11.02
C GLU A 125 7.10 2.37 -10.05
N LEU A 126 6.02 1.59 -9.91
CA LEU A 126 6.00 0.42 -9.00
C LEU A 126 6.93 -0.71 -9.45
N THR A 127 7.07 -0.92 -10.76
CA THR A 127 8.01 -1.91 -11.30
C THR A 127 9.45 -1.53 -10.92
N ARG A 128 9.81 -0.25 -11.04
CA ARG A 128 11.14 0.26 -10.68
C ARG A 128 11.44 0.10 -9.19
N ILE A 129 10.44 0.25 -8.32
CA ILE A 129 10.61 0.04 -6.88
C ILE A 129 10.88 -1.43 -6.60
N ALA A 130 10.13 -2.34 -7.20
CA ALA A 130 10.30 -3.77 -7.01
C ALA A 130 11.66 -4.27 -7.54
N GLU A 131 12.17 -3.68 -8.62
CA GLU A 131 13.47 -3.99 -9.20
C GLU A 131 14.65 -3.38 -8.42
N ALA A 132 14.43 -2.29 -7.69
CA ALA A 132 15.47 -1.58 -6.93
C ALA A 132 15.68 -2.12 -5.52
N GLN A 133 14.86 -3.06 -5.07
CA GLN A 133 15.01 -3.68 -3.74
C GLN A 133 15.89 -4.93 -3.84
N PRO A 134 16.92 -5.06 -2.99
CA PRO A 134 17.76 -6.26 -2.93
C PRO A 134 17.02 -7.47 -2.35
#